data_ef45994401847d50fff78ebd17fb8feb
#
_entry.id   ef45994401847d50fff78ebd17fb8feb
#
_cell.length_a   1.000
_cell.length_b   1.000
_cell.length_c   1.000
_cell.angle_alpha   90.00
_cell.angle_beta   90.00
_cell.angle_gamma   90.00
#
_symmetry.space_group_name_H-M   'P 1'
#
loop_
_entity.id
_entity.type
_entity.pdbx_description
1 polymer ?
#
loop_
_entity_poly.entity_id
_entity_poly.type
_entity_poly.pdbx_seq_one_letter_code
_entity_poly.pdbx_strand_id
1 'polypeptide(L)'
;ARESEANFIATKSSDLLSKWYGESEQQIAKLFARARQVAPTVIFIDEIDSLVPARGSGGGSEPQVTERVVNTILSEMDGLEELQSVVVIGATNRPTLVDPALLRPGRFDELIYVSVPSKDGRRRILSIHTGKMPLGSDVDLDEIAERTERFTGADLEDLVRRAGLFALREGGSDVNEVGMSHFSQALNASRASVTEE
;
A
#
# COMPACT_ATOMS: atom_id res chain seq x y z
N ALA A 1 -2.32 10.19 9.48
CA ALA A 1 -3.55 10.95 9.67
C ALA A 1 -3.91 11.10 11.16
N ARG A 2 -3.96 10.02 11.97
CA ARG A 2 -4.35 10.15 13.40
C ARG A 2 -3.36 10.96 14.24
N GLU A 3 -2.08 10.90 13.94
CA GLU A 3 -1.02 11.56 14.72
C GLU A 3 -0.67 12.95 14.20
N SER A 4 -1.01 13.25 12.93
CA SER A 4 -0.62 14.52 12.29
C SER A 4 -1.67 15.62 12.41
N GLU A 5 -2.87 15.35 12.95
CA GLU A 5 -4.02 16.26 12.99
C GLU A 5 -4.37 16.92 11.64
N ALA A 6 -3.85 16.35 10.54
CA ALA A 6 -4.07 16.81 9.19
C ALA A 6 -5.24 16.07 8.52
N ASN A 7 -5.94 16.75 7.64
CA ASN A 7 -6.90 16.12 6.75
C ASN A 7 -6.20 15.10 5.87
N PHE A 8 -6.90 14.01 5.52
CA PHE A 8 -6.33 12.94 4.73
C PHE A 8 -7.21 12.66 3.52
N ILE A 9 -6.65 12.80 2.33
CA ILE A 9 -7.33 12.49 1.07
C ILE A 9 -6.57 11.33 0.43
N ALA A 10 -7.20 10.13 0.41
CA ALA A 10 -6.66 8.97 -0.28
C ALA A 10 -7.33 8.81 -1.64
N THR A 11 -6.55 8.53 -2.65
CA THR A 11 -7.02 8.22 -4.00
C THR A 11 -6.13 7.15 -4.63
N LYS A 12 -6.68 6.42 -5.60
CA LYS A 12 -5.89 5.55 -6.46
C LYS A 12 -5.64 6.22 -7.80
N SER A 13 -4.55 5.88 -8.45
CA SER A 13 -4.27 6.36 -9.80
C SER A 13 -5.39 6.05 -10.78
N SER A 14 -6.02 4.87 -10.66
CA SER A 14 -7.18 4.49 -11.48
C SER A 14 -8.38 5.43 -11.35
N ASP A 15 -8.57 6.05 -10.18
CA ASP A 15 -9.71 6.95 -9.92
C ASP A 15 -9.48 8.34 -10.55
N LEU A 16 -8.23 8.67 -10.85
CA LEU A 16 -7.82 9.93 -11.47
C LEU A 16 -7.70 9.82 -13.00
N LEU A 17 -7.59 8.58 -13.53
CA LEU A 17 -7.50 8.34 -14.96
C LEU A 17 -8.90 8.23 -15.57
N SER A 18 -9.15 9.01 -16.60
CA SER A 18 -10.37 8.93 -17.40
C SER A 18 -10.04 8.61 -18.86
N LYS A 19 -10.97 7.95 -19.55
CA LYS A 19 -10.90 7.71 -21.00
C LYS A 19 -11.22 8.97 -21.82
N TRP A 20 -11.77 9.99 -21.17
CA TRP A 20 -12.18 11.22 -21.85
C TRP A 20 -11.07 12.27 -21.78
N TYR A 21 -10.87 12.94 -22.91
CA TYR A 21 -9.85 13.96 -23.09
C TYR A 21 -10.01 15.13 -22.08
N GLY A 22 -8.94 15.46 -21.36
CA GLY A 22 -8.91 16.58 -20.42
C GLY A 22 -9.61 16.33 -19.07
N GLU A 23 -10.26 15.20 -18.89
CA GLU A 23 -10.97 14.90 -17.66
C GLU A 23 -10.04 14.47 -16.53
N SER A 24 -8.98 13.72 -16.85
CA SER A 24 -7.95 13.32 -15.87
C SER A 24 -7.22 14.53 -15.29
N GLU A 25 -6.83 15.48 -16.14
CA GLU A 25 -6.17 16.73 -15.73
C GLU A 25 -7.08 17.55 -14.81
N GLN A 26 -8.38 17.63 -15.15
CA GLN A 26 -9.35 18.34 -14.31
C GLN A 26 -9.56 17.65 -12.95
N GLN A 27 -9.55 16.32 -12.89
CA GLN A 27 -9.69 15.58 -11.64
C GLN A 27 -8.47 15.80 -10.74
N ILE A 28 -7.26 15.79 -11.32
CA ILE A 28 -6.01 16.09 -10.59
C ILE A 28 -6.06 17.53 -10.06
N ALA A 29 -6.36 18.52 -10.89
CA ALA A 29 -6.47 19.90 -10.44
C ALA A 29 -7.51 20.09 -9.33
N LYS A 30 -8.67 19.42 -9.41
CA LYS A 30 -9.69 19.43 -8.35
C LYS A 30 -9.20 18.79 -7.05
N LEU A 31 -8.43 17.70 -7.13
CA LEU A 31 -7.84 17.03 -5.96
C LEU A 31 -6.92 17.99 -5.20
N PHE A 32 -6.00 18.63 -5.90
CA PHE A 32 -5.05 19.57 -5.30
C PHE A 32 -5.76 20.84 -4.80
N ALA A 33 -6.71 21.38 -5.56
CA ALA A 33 -7.52 22.52 -5.11
C ALA A 33 -8.27 22.23 -3.83
N ARG A 34 -8.88 21.04 -3.72
CA ARG A 34 -9.55 20.60 -2.50
C ARG A 34 -8.59 20.46 -1.32
N ALA A 35 -7.41 19.87 -1.55
CA ALA A 35 -6.39 19.73 -0.51
C ALA A 35 -5.96 21.09 0.05
N ARG A 36 -5.77 22.09 -0.82
CA ARG A 36 -5.45 23.46 -0.43
C ARG A 36 -6.56 24.13 0.40
N GLN A 37 -7.81 23.88 0.06
CA GLN A 37 -8.97 24.44 0.78
C GLN A 37 -9.11 23.93 2.22
N VAL A 38 -8.67 22.70 2.48
CA VAL A 38 -8.80 22.05 3.79
C VAL A 38 -7.46 21.78 4.47
N ALA A 39 -6.44 22.56 4.10
CA ALA A 39 -5.12 22.47 4.71
C ALA A 39 -5.16 22.70 6.23
N PRO A 40 -4.32 22.03 7.04
CA PRO A 40 -3.26 21.09 6.64
C PRO A 40 -3.81 19.74 6.12
N THR A 41 -3.23 19.25 5.02
CA THR A 41 -3.75 18.06 4.32
C THR A 41 -2.63 17.16 3.84
N VAL A 42 -2.84 15.85 3.95
CA VAL A 42 -2.03 14.82 3.30
C VAL A 42 -2.82 14.24 2.12
N ILE A 43 -2.26 14.36 0.92
CA ILE A 43 -2.74 13.65 -0.27
C ILE A 43 -1.97 12.33 -0.37
N PHE A 44 -2.67 11.20 -0.40
CA PHE A 44 -2.09 9.88 -0.63
C PHE A 44 -2.55 9.36 -1.99
N ILE A 45 -1.60 9.06 -2.88
CA ILE A 45 -1.86 8.54 -4.21
C ILE A 45 -1.27 7.13 -4.28
N ASP A 46 -2.14 6.13 -4.38
CA ASP A 46 -1.71 4.74 -4.53
C ASP A 46 -1.46 4.40 -6.01
N GLU A 47 -0.52 3.46 -6.24
CA GLU A 47 -0.13 3.00 -7.59
C GLU A 47 0.30 4.15 -8.52
N ILE A 48 1.09 5.09 -8.00
CA ILE A 48 1.44 6.32 -8.72
C ILE A 48 2.17 6.07 -10.05
N ASP A 49 2.86 4.94 -10.19
CA ASP A 49 3.49 4.49 -11.44
C ASP A 49 2.50 4.34 -12.61
N SER A 50 1.23 4.06 -12.32
CA SER A 50 0.18 3.99 -13.33
C SER A 50 -0.27 5.36 -13.83
N LEU A 51 -0.10 6.41 -13.00
CA LEU A 51 -0.49 7.77 -13.33
C LEU A 51 0.63 8.52 -14.05
N VAL A 52 1.88 8.23 -13.67
CA VAL A 52 3.08 8.94 -14.14
C VAL A 52 4.18 7.96 -14.58
N PRO A 53 3.93 7.13 -15.59
CA PRO A 53 4.91 6.19 -16.09
C PRO A 53 6.11 6.92 -16.73
N ALA A 54 7.30 6.33 -16.59
CA ALA A 54 8.52 6.83 -17.22
C ALA A 54 8.34 6.93 -18.75
N ARG A 55 8.83 8.04 -19.33
CA ARG A 55 8.71 8.33 -20.76
C ARG A 55 9.33 7.20 -21.58
N GLY A 56 8.55 6.66 -22.53
CA GLY A 56 9.00 5.59 -23.44
C GLY A 56 8.70 4.17 -22.97
N SER A 57 8.11 3.95 -21.80
CA SER A 57 7.75 2.63 -21.30
C SER A 57 6.40 2.09 -21.80
N GLY A 58 5.59 2.93 -22.45
CA GLY A 58 4.26 2.58 -22.96
C GLY A 58 4.25 2.29 -24.45
N GLY A 59 4.08 1.04 -24.83
CA GLY A 59 3.87 0.60 -26.23
C GLY A 59 2.46 0.82 -26.78
N GLY A 60 1.69 1.77 -26.26
CA GLY A 60 0.30 2.03 -26.62
C GLY A 60 0.08 3.41 -27.28
N SER A 61 -1.00 3.53 -28.00
CA SER A 61 -1.34 4.61 -28.94
C SER A 61 -1.68 5.99 -28.34
N GLU A 62 -1.38 6.29 -27.05
CA GLU A 62 -1.66 7.61 -26.44
C GLU A 62 -0.54 8.18 -25.56
N PRO A 63 0.68 8.41 -26.10
CA PRO A 63 1.75 9.04 -25.31
C PRO A 63 1.38 10.46 -24.86
N GLN A 64 0.55 11.17 -25.61
CA GLN A 64 0.19 12.57 -25.34
C GLN A 64 -0.72 12.74 -24.11
N VAL A 65 -1.60 11.81 -23.82
CA VAL A 65 -2.50 11.90 -22.63
C VAL A 65 -1.68 11.72 -21.37
N THR A 66 -0.82 10.72 -21.33
CA THR A 66 0.07 10.44 -20.19
C THR A 66 1.00 11.62 -19.91
N GLU A 67 1.61 12.21 -20.92
CA GLU A 67 2.49 13.39 -20.74
C GLU A 67 1.74 14.60 -20.16
N ARG A 68 0.50 14.82 -20.53
CA ARG A 68 -0.32 15.91 -19.97
C ARG A 68 -0.66 15.68 -18.52
N VAL A 69 -1.05 14.45 -18.15
CA VAL A 69 -1.31 14.07 -16.77
C VAL A 69 -0.07 14.29 -15.91
N VAL A 70 1.10 13.81 -16.37
CA VAL A 70 2.39 14.05 -15.71
C VAL A 70 2.65 15.54 -15.53
N ASN A 71 2.54 16.34 -16.61
CA ASN A 71 2.79 17.77 -16.56
C ASN A 71 1.80 18.49 -15.63
N THR A 72 0.54 18.08 -15.58
CA THR A 72 -0.44 18.63 -14.64
C THR A 72 -0.05 18.36 -13.19
N ILE A 73 0.35 17.13 -12.85
CA ILE A 73 0.82 16.79 -11.51
C ILE A 73 2.06 17.62 -11.15
N LEU A 74 3.04 17.70 -12.06
CA LEU A 74 4.24 18.49 -11.82
C LEU A 74 3.90 19.96 -11.55
N SER A 75 3.01 20.57 -12.36
CA SER A 75 2.55 21.94 -12.17
C SER A 75 1.82 22.16 -10.86
N GLU A 76 0.97 21.21 -10.45
CA GLU A 76 0.25 21.30 -9.18
C GLU A 76 1.18 21.14 -7.98
N MET A 77 2.22 20.30 -8.09
CA MET A 77 3.24 20.11 -7.05
C MET A 77 4.14 21.35 -6.94
N ASP A 78 4.61 21.87 -8.05
CA ASP A 78 5.43 23.10 -8.10
C ASP A 78 4.65 24.30 -7.48
N GLY A 79 3.33 24.33 -7.63
CA GLY A 79 2.45 25.31 -6.99
C GLY A 79 2.22 25.11 -5.48
N LEU A 80 2.69 24.00 -4.89
CA LEU A 80 2.60 23.77 -3.43
C LEU A 80 3.70 24.45 -2.64
N GLU A 81 4.85 24.79 -3.28
CA GLU A 81 5.96 25.48 -2.60
C GLU A 81 5.54 26.82 -1.96
N GLU A 82 4.56 27.51 -2.53
CA GLU A 82 4.01 28.76 -2.01
C GLU A 82 2.91 28.55 -0.95
N LEU A 83 2.37 27.31 -0.83
CA LEU A 83 1.16 27.01 -0.06
C LEU A 83 1.45 25.98 1.04
N GLN A 84 1.93 26.49 2.13
CA GLN A 84 2.17 25.81 3.41
C GLN A 84 1.06 24.83 3.78
N SER A 85 1.44 23.59 4.15
CA SER A 85 0.60 22.59 4.81
C SER A 85 -0.14 21.57 3.92
N VAL A 86 0.31 21.32 2.68
CA VAL A 86 -0.12 20.16 1.89
C VAL A 86 1.09 19.26 1.64
N VAL A 87 0.98 17.99 2.05
CA VAL A 87 1.99 16.94 1.84
C VAL A 87 1.44 15.94 0.84
N VAL A 88 2.24 15.57 -0.15
CA VAL A 88 1.89 14.53 -1.13
C VAL A 88 2.70 13.27 -0.86
N ILE A 89 2.03 12.15 -0.75
CA ILE A 89 2.63 10.82 -0.57
C ILE A 89 2.20 9.95 -1.75
N GLY A 90 3.16 9.52 -2.56
CA GLY A 90 2.96 8.53 -3.62
C GLY A 90 3.41 7.15 -3.16
N ALA A 91 2.61 6.12 -3.41
CA ALA A 91 3.00 4.73 -3.19
C ALA A 91 3.13 3.99 -4.51
N THR A 92 4.16 3.15 -4.64
CA THR A 92 4.38 2.30 -5.81
C THR A 92 5.12 1.02 -5.44
N ASN A 93 4.80 -0.07 -6.13
CA ASN A 93 5.58 -1.31 -6.12
C ASN A 93 6.63 -1.33 -7.26
N ARG A 94 6.65 -0.30 -8.12
CA ARG A 94 7.50 -0.24 -9.31
C ARG A 94 8.20 1.12 -9.43
N PRO A 95 9.12 1.45 -8.50
CA PRO A 95 9.75 2.77 -8.46
C PRO A 95 10.50 3.12 -9.76
N THR A 96 11.00 2.13 -10.49
CA THR A 96 11.70 2.31 -11.78
C THR A 96 10.78 2.76 -12.92
N LEU A 97 9.45 2.61 -12.77
CA LEU A 97 8.48 3.04 -13.76
C LEU A 97 7.96 4.47 -13.53
N VAL A 98 8.28 5.08 -12.39
CA VAL A 98 7.90 6.47 -12.09
C VAL A 98 8.75 7.43 -12.91
N ASP A 99 8.12 8.48 -13.49
CA ASP A 99 8.84 9.50 -14.25
C ASP A 99 9.89 10.20 -13.37
N PRO A 100 11.18 10.19 -13.76
CA PRO A 100 12.26 10.82 -12.99
C PRO A 100 12.05 12.31 -12.71
N ALA A 101 11.21 13.00 -13.48
CA ALA A 101 10.88 14.39 -13.24
C ALA A 101 10.17 14.62 -11.90
N LEU A 102 9.44 13.61 -11.41
CA LEU A 102 8.79 13.68 -10.08
C LEU A 102 9.75 13.53 -8.91
N LEU A 103 10.91 12.92 -9.15
CA LEU A 103 11.94 12.68 -8.12
C LEU A 103 12.92 13.85 -7.97
N ARG A 104 12.65 14.97 -8.64
CA ARG A 104 13.47 16.18 -8.51
C ARG A 104 13.11 16.94 -7.24
N PRO A 105 14.08 17.69 -6.64
CA PRO A 105 13.82 18.55 -5.49
C PRO A 105 12.62 19.48 -5.70
N GLY A 106 11.84 19.68 -4.64
CA GLY A 106 10.58 20.46 -4.67
C GLY A 106 9.34 19.65 -5.07
N ARG A 107 9.47 18.32 -5.25
CA ARG A 107 8.37 17.42 -5.62
C ARG A 107 8.29 16.24 -4.67
N PHE A 108 8.80 15.05 -5.07
CA PHE A 108 9.01 13.95 -4.10
C PHE A 108 10.44 14.01 -3.59
N ASP A 109 10.64 14.77 -2.53
CA ASP A 109 11.95 15.04 -1.96
C ASP A 109 12.50 13.85 -1.19
N GLU A 110 11.64 12.99 -0.69
CA GLU A 110 12.01 11.86 0.15
C GLU A 110 11.50 10.54 -0.42
N LEU A 111 12.41 9.59 -0.56
CA LEU A 111 12.11 8.24 -1.00
C LEU A 111 12.23 7.29 0.18
N ILE A 112 11.11 6.70 0.60
CA ILE A 112 11.05 5.79 1.72
C ILE A 112 10.84 4.36 1.19
N TYR A 113 11.83 3.50 1.42
CA TYR A 113 11.70 2.09 1.13
C TYR A 113 11.00 1.35 2.28
N VAL A 114 9.86 0.73 1.99
CA VAL A 114 9.12 -0.11 2.93
C VAL A 114 9.56 -1.55 2.72
N SER A 115 10.44 -2.05 3.59
CA SER A 115 10.93 -3.43 3.57
C SER A 115 9.87 -4.42 4.08
N VAL A 116 10.13 -5.72 3.82
CA VAL A 116 9.40 -6.79 4.51
C VAL A 116 9.60 -6.67 6.03
N PRO A 117 8.61 -7.06 6.84
CA PRO A 117 8.68 -6.87 8.29
C PRO A 117 9.78 -7.75 8.92
N SER A 118 10.49 -7.19 9.90
CA SER A 118 11.41 -7.94 10.77
C SER A 118 10.65 -9.03 11.56
N LYS A 119 11.36 -9.95 12.23
CA LYS A 119 10.74 -10.96 13.09
C LYS A 119 9.78 -10.32 14.11
N ASP A 120 10.21 -9.27 14.81
CA ASP A 120 9.36 -8.55 15.77
C ASP A 120 8.17 -7.87 15.09
N GLY A 121 8.37 -7.34 13.88
CA GLY A 121 7.30 -6.81 13.05
C GLY A 121 6.27 -7.88 12.69
N ARG A 122 6.71 -9.06 12.26
CA ARG A 122 5.83 -10.19 11.94
C ARG A 122 5.05 -10.67 13.16
N ARG A 123 5.71 -10.78 14.32
CA ARG A 123 5.03 -11.11 15.58
C ARG A 123 3.92 -10.12 15.92
N ARG A 124 4.19 -8.81 15.78
CA ARG A 124 3.16 -7.76 16.02
C ARG A 124 2.00 -7.87 15.03
N ILE A 125 2.29 -8.10 13.75
CA ILE A 125 1.26 -8.29 12.72
C ILE A 125 0.40 -9.51 13.06
N LEU A 126 1.02 -10.65 13.40
CA LEU A 126 0.31 -11.86 13.84
C LEU A 126 -0.59 -11.56 15.04
N SER A 127 -0.08 -10.86 16.05
CA SER A 127 -0.86 -10.47 17.24
C SER A 127 -2.09 -9.63 16.89
N ILE A 128 -1.98 -8.73 15.91
CA ILE A 128 -3.11 -7.90 15.46
C ILE A 128 -4.17 -8.75 14.75
N HIS A 129 -3.76 -9.62 13.83
CA HIS A 129 -4.71 -10.45 13.06
C HIS A 129 -5.32 -11.59 13.87
N THR A 130 -4.62 -12.09 14.90
CA THR A 130 -5.16 -13.09 15.81
C THR A 130 -5.98 -12.51 16.97
N GLY A 131 -5.97 -11.20 17.19
CA GLY A 131 -6.58 -10.54 18.35
C GLY A 131 -8.09 -10.75 18.52
N LYS A 132 -8.79 -11.22 17.47
CA LYS A 132 -10.21 -11.59 17.52
C LYS A 132 -10.45 -13.10 17.37
N MET A 133 -9.39 -13.89 17.30
CA MET A 133 -9.43 -15.33 17.10
C MET A 133 -9.26 -16.04 18.44
N PRO A 134 -10.09 -17.03 18.80
CA PRO A 134 -9.87 -17.82 19.99
C PRO A 134 -8.65 -18.73 19.77
N LEU A 135 -7.51 -18.33 20.32
CA LEU A 135 -6.27 -19.10 20.22
C LEU A 135 -6.19 -20.16 21.31
N GLY A 136 -5.71 -21.34 20.93
CA GLY A 136 -5.30 -22.37 21.87
C GLY A 136 -4.12 -21.92 22.72
N SER A 137 -4.00 -22.45 23.91
CA SER A 137 -2.89 -22.16 24.84
C SER A 137 -1.53 -22.67 24.35
N ASP A 138 -1.53 -23.51 23.32
CA ASP A 138 -0.35 -24.08 22.66
C ASP A 138 0.22 -23.20 21.56
N VAL A 139 -0.45 -22.08 21.19
CA VAL A 139 -0.05 -21.21 20.09
C VAL A 139 1.07 -20.27 20.51
N ASP A 140 2.23 -20.43 19.91
CA ASP A 140 3.38 -19.55 20.08
C ASP A 140 3.56 -18.66 18.83
N LEU A 141 3.21 -17.36 18.96
CA LEU A 141 3.38 -16.38 17.90
C LEU A 141 4.85 -16.06 17.59
N ASP A 142 5.75 -16.27 18.52
CA ASP A 142 7.19 -16.07 18.30
C ASP A 142 7.77 -17.20 17.42
N GLU A 143 7.32 -18.46 17.65
CA GLU A 143 7.66 -19.58 16.77
C GLU A 143 7.10 -19.37 15.36
N ILE A 144 5.84 -18.92 15.23
CA ILE A 144 5.23 -18.64 13.94
C ILE A 144 6.00 -17.51 13.23
N ALA A 145 6.38 -16.46 13.95
CA ALA A 145 7.17 -15.36 13.39
C ALA A 145 8.56 -15.81 12.94
N GLU A 146 9.20 -16.76 13.60
CA GLU A 146 10.48 -17.36 13.17
C GLU A 146 10.30 -18.08 11.83
N ARG A 147 9.27 -18.88 11.69
CA ARG A 147 8.99 -19.72 10.50
C ARG A 147 8.42 -18.96 9.30
N THR A 148 8.15 -17.67 9.45
CA THR A 148 7.56 -16.81 8.41
C THR A 148 8.55 -15.78 7.87
N GLU A 149 9.80 -16.14 7.75
CA GLU A 149 10.81 -15.27 7.14
C GLU A 149 10.35 -14.81 5.75
N ARG A 150 10.54 -13.52 5.41
CA ARG A 150 10.13 -12.85 4.16
C ARG A 150 8.62 -12.74 3.92
N PHE A 151 7.79 -13.18 4.85
CA PHE A 151 6.35 -12.95 4.71
C PHE A 151 6.05 -11.46 4.83
N THR A 152 5.21 -10.97 3.93
CA THR A 152 4.63 -9.63 4.00
C THR A 152 3.48 -9.59 5.00
N GLY A 153 2.94 -8.40 5.27
CA GLY A 153 1.74 -8.27 6.10
C GLY A 153 0.55 -9.05 5.53
N ALA A 154 0.38 -9.04 4.21
CA ALA A 154 -0.68 -9.78 3.52
C ALA A 154 -0.50 -11.30 3.61
N ASP A 155 0.74 -11.78 3.51
CA ASP A 155 1.03 -13.21 3.68
C ASP A 155 0.69 -13.70 5.10
N LEU A 156 1.00 -12.88 6.11
CA LEU A 156 0.71 -13.19 7.51
C LEU A 156 -0.80 -13.16 7.80
N GLU A 157 -1.53 -12.22 7.23
CA GLU A 157 -2.99 -12.18 7.30
C GLU A 157 -3.61 -13.42 6.67
N ASP A 158 -3.15 -13.82 5.46
CA ASP A 158 -3.61 -15.04 4.80
C ASP A 158 -3.28 -16.30 5.62
N LEU A 159 -2.09 -16.35 6.24
CA LEU A 159 -1.69 -17.44 7.13
C LEU A 159 -2.67 -17.60 8.31
N VAL A 160 -2.98 -16.51 9.00
CA VAL A 160 -3.94 -16.51 10.13
C VAL A 160 -5.33 -16.94 9.66
N ARG A 161 -5.78 -16.42 8.52
CA ARG A 161 -7.07 -16.80 7.91
C ARG A 161 -7.11 -18.30 7.58
N ARG A 162 -6.04 -18.85 7.01
CA ARG A 162 -5.93 -20.29 6.68
C ARG A 162 -5.94 -21.15 7.94
N ALA A 163 -5.22 -20.76 9.00
CA ALA A 163 -5.24 -21.48 10.27
C ALA A 163 -6.66 -21.58 10.83
N GLY A 164 -7.43 -20.48 10.80
CA GLY A 164 -8.84 -20.49 11.17
C GLY A 164 -9.70 -21.41 10.30
N LEU A 165 -9.46 -21.43 8.98
CA LEU A 165 -10.17 -22.32 8.06
C LEU A 165 -9.84 -23.81 8.30
N PHE A 166 -8.59 -24.14 8.64
CA PHE A 166 -8.23 -25.52 9.01
C PHE A 166 -8.93 -25.95 10.31
N ALA A 167 -8.96 -25.08 11.31
CA ALA A 167 -9.69 -25.36 12.55
C ALA A 167 -11.19 -25.62 12.28
N LEU A 168 -11.84 -24.78 11.47
CA LEU A 168 -13.25 -24.96 11.08
C LEU A 168 -13.49 -26.25 10.30
N ARG A 169 -12.56 -26.69 9.46
CA ARG A 169 -12.67 -27.94 8.72
C ARG A 169 -12.54 -29.19 9.63
N GLU A 170 -11.71 -29.09 10.67
CA GLU A 170 -11.46 -30.19 11.59
C GLU A 170 -12.59 -30.34 12.62
N GLY A 171 -13.07 -29.24 13.20
CA GLY A 171 -14.06 -29.25 14.28
C GLY A 171 -15.49 -28.85 13.87
N GLY A 172 -15.73 -28.45 12.61
CA GLY A 172 -17.05 -28.03 12.16
C GLY A 172 -17.56 -26.79 12.89
N SER A 173 -18.85 -26.80 13.28
CA SER A 173 -19.48 -25.70 14.05
C SER A 173 -19.04 -25.63 15.51
N ASP A 174 -18.38 -26.65 16.03
CA ASP A 174 -18.01 -26.79 17.43
C ASP A 174 -16.56 -26.38 17.74
N VAL A 175 -15.90 -25.71 16.79
CA VAL A 175 -14.55 -25.16 16.99
C VAL A 175 -14.53 -24.11 18.07
N ASN A 176 -13.85 -24.39 19.16
CA ASN A 176 -13.70 -23.48 20.30
C ASN A 176 -12.37 -22.70 20.23
N GLU A 177 -11.35 -23.24 19.57
CA GLU A 177 -10.03 -22.62 19.51
C GLU A 177 -9.22 -23.01 18.26
N VAL A 178 -8.27 -22.19 17.91
CA VAL A 178 -7.30 -22.41 16.83
C VAL A 178 -5.95 -22.72 17.45
N GLY A 179 -5.53 -23.98 17.40
CA GLY A 179 -4.28 -24.46 17.99
C GLY A 179 -3.08 -24.37 17.04
N MET A 180 -1.90 -24.67 17.56
CA MET A 180 -0.63 -24.64 16.82
C MET A 180 -0.60 -25.63 15.66
N SER A 181 -1.33 -26.75 15.74
CA SER A 181 -1.49 -27.72 14.63
C SER A 181 -2.08 -27.07 13.38
N HIS A 182 -3.09 -26.23 13.53
CA HIS A 182 -3.73 -25.51 12.43
C HIS A 182 -2.79 -24.47 11.79
N PHE A 183 -2.01 -23.76 12.60
CA PHE A 183 -0.96 -22.87 12.10
C PHE A 183 0.13 -23.64 11.35
N SER A 184 0.52 -24.81 11.82
CA SER A 184 1.49 -25.68 11.15
C SER A 184 0.98 -26.16 9.79
N GLN A 185 -0.29 -26.52 9.68
CA GLN A 185 -0.93 -26.85 8.40
C GLN A 185 -0.96 -25.63 7.47
N ALA A 186 -1.30 -24.46 7.99
CA ALA A 186 -1.31 -23.22 7.22
C ALA A 186 0.08 -22.84 6.72
N LEU A 187 1.12 -22.94 7.55
CA LEU A 187 2.52 -22.71 7.17
C LEU A 187 2.96 -23.63 6.02
N ASN A 188 2.62 -24.93 6.09
CA ASN A 188 2.94 -25.88 5.03
C ASN A 188 2.23 -25.58 3.70
N ALA A 189 1.07 -24.94 3.76
CA ALA A 189 0.26 -24.54 2.59
C ALA A 189 0.55 -23.11 2.09
N SER A 190 1.39 -22.35 2.78
CA SER A 190 1.70 -20.96 2.46
C SER A 190 3.14 -20.83 1.94
N ARG A 191 3.36 -19.78 1.14
CA ARG A 191 4.69 -19.39 0.67
C ARG A 191 4.84 -17.89 0.78
N ALA A 192 6.05 -17.41 1.02
CA ALA A 192 6.35 -15.99 0.98
C ALA A 192 6.08 -15.45 -0.44
N SER A 193 5.42 -14.29 -0.53
CA SER A 193 5.19 -13.61 -1.79
C SER A 193 6.45 -12.92 -2.33
N VAL A 194 7.41 -12.63 -1.46
CA VAL A 194 8.71 -12.04 -1.80
C VAL A 194 9.75 -13.15 -1.92
N THR A 195 10.28 -13.34 -3.14
CA THR A 195 11.38 -14.27 -3.44
C THR A 195 12.73 -13.56 -3.35
N GLU A 196 13.83 -14.34 -3.22
CA GLU A 196 15.17 -13.80 -3.48
C GLU A 196 15.30 -13.49 -4.97
N GLU A 197 15.65 -12.23 -5.31
CA GLU A 197 16.34 -11.91 -6.55
C GLU A 197 17.83 -11.70 -6.26
#